data_9b3ef7a10732f05abdc88516112eae17
#
_entry.id   9b3ef7a10732f05abdc88516112eae17
#
_cell.length_a   1.000
_cell.length_b   1.000
_cell.length_c   1.000
_cell.angle_alpha   90.00
_cell.angle_beta   90.00
_cell.angle_gamma   90.00
#
_symmetry.space_group_name_H-M   'P 1'
#
loop_
_entity.id
_entity.type
_entity.pdbx_description
1 polymer ?
#
loop_
_entity_poly.entity_id
_entity_poly.type
_entity_poly.pdbx_seq_one_letter_code
_entity_poly.pdbx_strand_id
1 'polypeptide(L)'
;FNTPLYAGATLTCQLGDKIWNAEIEASKTGVDEYKGYFPAGYMEETSSLEIKVNSRQGCVKRKYEVPGARKWTVCFFPHSHLDIGYTHRQDDVMKLQWRNLERALDLAERTKEYPEGSRYCWNTEATWAVAAYLKKYAATEKAERLKQAIRDGIINVDMSLGSILTGISRQEELMHIFDDAHWISDEVGVELNTAMMS
;
A
#
# COMPACT_ATOMS: atom_id res chain seq x y z
N PHE A 1 -35.03 -10.73 -16.46
CA PHE A 1 -36.21 -11.50 -16.97
C PHE A 1 -36.84 -10.78 -18.13
N ASN A 2 -37.19 -11.49 -19.21
CA ASN A 2 -37.88 -10.93 -20.37
C ASN A 2 -39.40 -10.95 -20.22
N THR A 3 -39.89 -11.49 -19.13
CA THR A 3 -41.33 -11.53 -18.76
C THR A 3 -41.48 -11.10 -17.30
N PRO A 4 -42.55 -10.37 -16.97
CA PRO A 4 -42.79 -9.90 -15.60
C PRO A 4 -42.99 -11.07 -14.64
N LEU A 5 -42.43 -10.95 -13.44
CA LEU A 5 -42.64 -11.89 -12.33
C LEU A 5 -43.86 -11.45 -11.50
N TYR A 6 -45.07 -11.82 -11.94
CA TYR A 6 -46.31 -11.39 -11.30
C TYR A 6 -46.54 -11.93 -9.88
N ALA A 7 -45.80 -12.95 -9.45
CA ALA A 7 -46.01 -13.63 -8.17
C ALA A 7 -44.75 -13.78 -7.30
N GLY A 8 -43.70 -13.05 -7.62
CA GLY A 8 -42.40 -13.22 -6.99
C GLY A 8 -41.69 -14.51 -7.40
N ALA A 9 -40.46 -14.67 -6.94
CA ALA A 9 -39.64 -15.85 -7.22
C ALA A 9 -38.58 -16.07 -6.12
N THR A 10 -38.12 -17.30 -6.00
CA THR A 10 -36.95 -17.64 -5.17
C THR A 10 -35.73 -17.73 -6.06
N LEU A 11 -34.71 -16.96 -5.76
CA LEU A 11 -33.38 -17.03 -6.37
C LEU A 11 -32.47 -17.93 -5.53
N THR A 12 -31.89 -18.93 -6.16
CA THR A 12 -30.83 -19.73 -5.56
C THR A 12 -29.56 -19.53 -6.37
N CYS A 13 -28.48 -19.14 -5.71
CA CYS A 13 -27.14 -19.02 -6.30
C CYS A 13 -26.24 -20.04 -5.62
N GLN A 14 -25.56 -20.86 -6.42
CA GLN A 14 -24.57 -21.81 -5.94
C GLN A 14 -23.23 -21.56 -6.60
N LEU A 15 -22.19 -21.38 -5.78
CA LEU A 15 -20.82 -21.18 -6.20
C LEU A 15 -19.93 -22.17 -5.44
N GLY A 16 -19.47 -23.22 -6.13
CA GLY A 16 -18.82 -24.36 -5.48
C GLY A 16 -19.77 -24.98 -4.45
N ASP A 17 -19.30 -25.10 -3.21
CA ASP A 17 -20.05 -25.69 -2.10
C ASP A 17 -20.96 -24.68 -1.37
N LYS A 18 -20.91 -23.41 -1.75
CA LYS A 18 -21.67 -22.35 -1.10
C LYS A 18 -22.98 -22.09 -1.81
N ILE A 19 -24.07 -22.04 -1.04
CA ILE A 19 -25.42 -21.79 -1.56
C ILE A 19 -26.04 -20.60 -0.84
N TRP A 20 -26.65 -19.70 -1.61
CA TRP A 20 -27.40 -18.55 -1.12
C TRP A 20 -28.80 -18.55 -1.73
N ASN A 21 -29.77 -18.21 -0.93
CA ASN A 21 -31.14 -18.03 -1.36
C ASN A 21 -31.61 -16.60 -1.07
N ALA A 22 -32.39 -16.05 -1.98
CA ALA A 22 -33.03 -14.76 -1.82
C ALA A 22 -34.45 -14.79 -2.43
N GLU A 23 -35.37 -14.07 -1.84
CA GLU A 23 -36.69 -13.87 -2.40
C GLU A 23 -36.66 -12.63 -3.32
N ILE A 24 -37.26 -12.78 -4.49
CA ILE A 24 -37.48 -11.69 -5.45
C ILE A 24 -38.97 -11.30 -5.39
N GLU A 25 -39.25 -10.05 -5.09
CA GLU A 25 -40.59 -9.55 -5.06
C GLU A 25 -41.24 -9.56 -6.45
N ALA A 26 -42.57 -9.63 -6.47
CA ALA A 26 -43.33 -9.54 -7.70
C ALA A 26 -43.16 -8.19 -8.38
N SER A 27 -42.89 -8.20 -9.69
CA SER A 27 -42.81 -6.99 -10.50
C SER A 27 -44.04 -6.82 -11.37
N LYS A 28 -44.45 -5.57 -11.52
CA LYS A 28 -45.59 -5.17 -12.38
C LYS A 28 -45.14 -4.63 -13.73
N THR A 29 -43.85 -4.40 -13.91
CA THR A 29 -43.30 -3.73 -15.10
C THR A 29 -42.27 -4.62 -15.81
N GLY A 30 -42.49 -4.98 -16.99
CA GLY A 30 -41.73 -5.66 -18.02
C GLY A 30 -40.37 -6.30 -17.64
N VAL A 31 -39.28 -5.58 -17.83
CA VAL A 31 -37.90 -6.09 -17.58
C VAL A 31 -37.37 -5.50 -16.29
N ASP A 32 -37.00 -6.36 -15.32
CA ASP A 32 -36.39 -5.94 -14.06
C ASP A 32 -34.97 -6.41 -13.95
N GLU A 33 -34.10 -5.54 -13.42
CA GLU A 33 -32.74 -5.84 -13.08
C GLU A 33 -32.60 -5.99 -11.56
N TYR A 34 -32.06 -7.12 -11.11
CA TYR A 34 -31.78 -7.39 -9.72
C TYR A 34 -30.28 -7.49 -9.49
N LYS A 35 -29.76 -6.75 -8.50
CA LYS A 35 -28.36 -6.82 -8.08
C LYS A 35 -28.25 -7.56 -6.76
N GLY A 36 -27.53 -8.64 -6.76
CA GLY A 36 -27.24 -9.42 -5.56
C GLY A 36 -25.74 -9.40 -5.22
N TYR A 37 -25.43 -9.30 -3.94
CA TYR A 37 -24.07 -9.41 -3.43
C TYR A 37 -24.00 -10.63 -2.51
N PHE A 38 -23.08 -11.56 -2.78
CA PHE A 38 -22.87 -12.69 -1.88
C PHE A 38 -21.49 -12.64 -1.29
N PRO A 39 -21.32 -13.00 0.00
CA PRO A 39 -20.01 -13.08 0.61
C PRO A 39 -19.28 -14.35 0.13
N ALA A 40 -18.89 -14.38 -1.14
CA ALA A 40 -18.25 -15.54 -1.75
C ALA A 40 -16.89 -15.88 -1.12
N GLY A 41 -16.24 -14.89 -0.52
CA GLY A 41 -14.86 -14.99 -0.11
C GLY A 41 -13.92 -14.96 -1.31
N TYR A 42 -12.63 -15.15 -1.04
CA TYR A 42 -11.61 -15.23 -2.05
C TYR A 42 -11.63 -16.61 -2.75
N MET A 43 -11.61 -16.61 -4.08
CA MET A 43 -11.52 -17.81 -4.91
C MET A 43 -10.25 -17.74 -5.75
N GLU A 44 -9.36 -18.70 -5.59
CA GLU A 44 -8.10 -18.76 -6.35
C GLU A 44 -8.32 -19.31 -7.76
N GLU A 45 -9.25 -20.24 -7.92
CA GLU A 45 -9.52 -20.91 -9.18
C GLU A 45 -10.86 -20.51 -9.79
N THR A 46 -11.00 -20.71 -11.11
CA THR A 46 -12.26 -20.52 -11.80
C THR A 46 -13.29 -21.49 -11.25
N SER A 47 -14.45 -20.97 -10.90
CA SER A 47 -15.54 -21.74 -10.30
C SER A 47 -16.83 -21.59 -11.09
N SER A 48 -17.66 -22.62 -11.08
CA SER A 48 -18.97 -22.60 -11.71
C SER A 48 -19.99 -21.94 -10.79
N LEU A 49 -20.60 -20.83 -11.25
CA LEU A 49 -21.76 -20.20 -10.60
C LEU A 49 -23.01 -20.72 -11.25
N GLU A 50 -23.84 -21.41 -10.50
CA GLU A 50 -25.18 -21.81 -10.91
C GLU A 50 -26.21 -20.86 -10.32
N ILE A 51 -27.04 -20.29 -11.18
CA ILE A 51 -28.16 -19.43 -10.79
C ILE A 51 -29.45 -20.13 -11.16
N LYS A 52 -30.34 -20.33 -10.18
CA LYS A 52 -31.65 -20.92 -10.35
C LYS A 52 -32.73 -19.97 -9.84
N VAL A 53 -33.70 -19.73 -10.69
CA VAL A 53 -34.88 -18.93 -10.34
C VAL A 53 -36.10 -19.80 -10.42
N ASN A 54 -36.80 -19.94 -9.30
CA ASN A 54 -38.07 -20.67 -9.21
C ASN A 54 -39.22 -19.66 -9.04
N SER A 55 -40.17 -19.72 -9.92
CA SER A 55 -41.42 -18.90 -9.85
C SER A 55 -42.61 -19.78 -10.14
N ARG A 56 -43.82 -19.23 -9.97
CA ARG A 56 -45.05 -19.92 -10.39
C ARG A 56 -45.13 -20.17 -11.90
N GLN A 57 -44.35 -19.42 -12.69
CA GLN A 57 -44.28 -19.55 -14.15
C GLN A 57 -43.28 -20.61 -14.60
N GLY A 58 -42.53 -21.18 -13.69
CA GLY A 58 -41.53 -22.22 -13.97
C GLY A 58 -40.18 -21.97 -13.30
N CYS A 59 -39.22 -22.81 -13.70
CA CYS A 59 -37.87 -22.78 -13.19
C CYS A 59 -36.89 -22.44 -14.35
N VAL A 60 -36.05 -21.45 -14.11
CA VAL A 60 -34.92 -21.09 -15.04
C VAL A 60 -33.61 -21.35 -14.33
N LYS A 61 -32.72 -22.03 -15.03
CA LYS A 61 -31.38 -22.35 -14.54
C LYS A 61 -30.33 -21.85 -15.55
N ARG A 62 -29.27 -21.22 -15.04
CA ARG A 62 -28.13 -20.75 -15.83
C ARG A 62 -26.82 -21.07 -15.09
N LYS A 63 -25.80 -21.37 -15.86
CA LYS A 63 -24.43 -21.56 -15.35
C LYS A 63 -23.50 -20.53 -15.98
N TYR A 64 -22.60 -20.03 -15.17
CA TYR A 64 -21.56 -19.06 -15.56
C TYR A 64 -20.23 -19.52 -15.01
N GLU A 65 -19.17 -19.30 -15.75
CA GLU A 65 -17.82 -19.43 -15.22
C GLU A 65 -17.41 -18.12 -14.58
N VAL A 66 -17.06 -18.17 -13.30
CA VAL A 66 -16.52 -17.04 -12.55
C VAL A 66 -15.01 -17.23 -12.45
N PRO A 67 -14.21 -16.39 -13.10
CA PRO A 67 -12.77 -16.53 -13.04
C PRO A 67 -12.26 -16.34 -11.61
N GLY A 68 -11.20 -17.04 -11.28
CA GLY A 68 -10.51 -16.87 -10.00
C GLY A 68 -10.02 -15.41 -9.82
N ALA A 69 -10.14 -14.91 -8.61
CA ALA A 69 -9.68 -13.57 -8.29
C ALA A 69 -8.18 -13.59 -7.92
N ARG A 70 -7.41 -12.69 -8.52
CA ARG A 70 -6.01 -12.52 -8.15
C ARG A 70 -5.91 -12.03 -6.70
N LYS A 71 -5.12 -12.71 -5.89
CA LYS A 71 -4.76 -12.23 -4.57
C LYS A 71 -3.73 -11.11 -4.70
N TRP A 72 -4.07 -9.95 -4.17
CA TRP A 72 -3.18 -8.81 -4.14
C TRP A 72 -2.62 -8.62 -2.73
N THR A 73 -1.33 -8.35 -2.67
CA THR A 73 -0.72 -7.80 -1.46
C THR A 73 -0.48 -6.32 -1.72
N VAL A 74 -1.08 -5.47 -0.91
CA VAL A 74 -0.91 -4.01 -0.98
C VAL A 74 -0.03 -3.59 0.18
N CYS A 75 1.14 -3.03 -0.14
CA CYS A 75 2.07 -2.52 0.85
C CYS A 75 1.95 -0.98 0.89
N PHE A 76 1.82 -0.43 2.10
CA PHE A 76 1.83 1.01 2.33
C PHE A 76 3.18 1.40 2.90
N PHE A 77 3.89 2.29 2.19
CA PHE A 77 5.18 2.80 2.62
C PHE A 77 5.04 4.29 2.95
N PRO A 78 4.91 4.65 4.23
CA PRO A 78 4.94 6.04 4.63
C PRO A 78 6.30 6.65 4.30
N HIS A 79 6.30 7.79 3.65
CA HIS A 79 7.52 8.54 3.38
C HIS A 79 7.28 10.04 3.53
N SER A 80 8.35 10.81 3.50
CA SER A 80 8.28 12.26 3.50
C SER A 80 8.86 12.76 2.19
N HIS A 81 8.07 13.50 1.44
CA HIS A 81 8.58 14.17 0.23
C HIS A 81 9.58 15.27 0.61
N LEU A 82 10.70 15.33 -0.09
CA LEU A 82 11.82 16.22 0.21
C LEU A 82 12.00 17.28 -0.88
N ASP A 83 11.47 18.47 -0.64
CA ASP A 83 11.70 19.67 -1.45
C ASP A 83 12.77 20.57 -0.81
N ILE A 84 14.01 20.45 -1.25
CA ILE A 84 15.12 21.23 -0.68
C ILE A 84 15.08 22.67 -1.20
N GLY A 85 14.55 23.58 -0.38
CA GLY A 85 14.47 25.01 -0.68
C GLY A 85 13.43 25.41 -1.74
N TYR A 86 12.57 24.52 -2.16
CA TYR A 86 11.52 24.78 -3.15
C TYR A 86 10.28 25.44 -2.52
N THR A 87 9.75 24.81 -1.48
CA THR A 87 8.54 25.30 -0.78
C THR A 87 8.87 26.19 0.43
N HIS A 88 10.02 25.96 1.06
CA HIS A 88 10.50 26.67 2.24
C HIS A 88 12.02 26.89 2.14
N ARG A 89 12.57 27.72 3.03
CA ARG A 89 14.02 27.87 3.15
C ARG A 89 14.65 26.54 3.55
N GLN A 90 15.84 26.24 3.05
CA GLN A 90 16.54 24.97 3.31
C GLN A 90 16.67 24.66 4.81
N ASP A 91 17.00 25.66 5.64
CA ASP A 91 17.08 25.49 7.09
C ASP A 91 15.76 25.06 7.73
N ASP A 92 14.64 25.56 7.23
CA ASP A 92 13.32 25.21 7.75
C ASP A 92 12.88 23.83 7.27
N VAL A 93 13.20 23.46 6.02
CA VAL A 93 13.02 22.10 5.51
C VAL A 93 13.85 21.10 6.33
N MET A 94 15.11 21.41 6.61
CA MET A 94 15.97 20.56 7.43
C MET A 94 15.37 20.31 8.81
N LYS A 95 14.91 21.34 9.50
CA LYS A 95 14.24 21.22 10.81
C LYS A 95 12.96 20.37 10.73
N LEU A 96 12.18 20.59 9.66
CA LEU A 96 10.98 19.81 9.40
C LEU A 96 11.29 18.31 9.23
N GLN A 97 12.27 17.98 8.40
CA GLN A 97 12.69 16.60 8.15
C GLN A 97 13.23 15.93 9.42
N TRP A 98 14.04 16.64 10.22
CA TRP A 98 14.49 16.11 11.51
C TRP A 98 13.34 15.86 12.49
N ARG A 99 12.34 16.76 12.53
CA ARG A 99 11.12 16.51 13.29
C ARG A 99 10.37 15.26 12.80
N ASN A 100 10.32 15.06 11.48
CA ASN A 100 9.68 13.87 10.89
C ASN A 100 10.43 12.60 11.25
N LEU A 101 11.76 12.59 11.22
CA LEU A 101 12.61 11.49 11.69
C LEU A 101 12.31 11.13 13.14
N GLU A 102 12.32 12.11 14.05
CA GLU A 102 12.03 11.90 15.48
C GLU A 102 10.62 11.29 15.66
N ARG A 103 9.61 11.83 14.94
CA ARG A 103 8.25 11.30 14.98
C ARG A 103 8.13 9.89 14.43
N ALA A 104 8.85 9.58 13.36
CA ALA A 104 8.88 8.24 12.79
C ALA A 104 9.44 7.23 13.79
N LEU A 105 10.52 7.57 14.47
CA LEU A 105 11.11 6.76 15.55
C LEU A 105 10.12 6.54 16.72
N ASP A 106 9.37 7.57 17.10
CA ASP A 106 8.36 7.47 18.15
C ASP A 106 7.17 6.60 17.74
N LEU A 107 6.73 6.69 16.48
CA LEU A 107 5.67 5.86 15.93
C LEU A 107 6.10 4.40 15.83
N ALA A 108 7.33 4.14 15.41
CA ALA A 108 7.90 2.80 15.37
C ALA A 108 7.91 2.15 16.76
N GLU A 109 8.36 2.86 17.79
CA GLU A 109 8.35 2.38 19.18
C GLU A 109 6.92 2.08 19.68
N ARG A 110 5.96 2.94 19.35
CA ARG A 110 4.55 2.74 19.75
C ARG A 110 3.87 1.56 19.07
N THR A 111 4.35 1.15 17.91
CA THR A 111 3.75 0.06 17.11
C THR A 111 4.57 -1.23 17.14
N LYS A 112 5.65 -1.28 17.91
CA LYS A 112 6.59 -2.42 17.93
C LYS A 112 5.92 -3.76 18.30
N GLU A 113 4.87 -3.71 19.14
CA GLU A 113 4.11 -4.89 19.55
C GLU A 113 2.95 -5.24 18.57
N TYR A 114 2.79 -4.48 17.49
CA TYR A 114 1.77 -4.80 16.49
C TYR A 114 2.17 -6.05 15.69
N PRO A 115 1.19 -6.76 15.10
CA PRO A 115 1.47 -7.89 14.24
C PRO A 115 2.46 -7.54 13.13
N GLU A 116 3.25 -8.52 12.73
CA GLU A 116 4.16 -8.37 11.57
C GLU A 116 3.39 -7.86 10.34
N GLY A 117 3.99 -6.93 9.60
CA GLY A 117 3.36 -6.24 8.46
C GLY A 117 2.43 -5.08 8.85
N SER A 118 2.13 -4.89 10.16
CA SER A 118 1.36 -3.75 10.67
C SER A 118 2.20 -2.79 11.51
N ARG A 119 3.47 -3.11 11.73
CA ARG A 119 4.42 -2.24 12.43
C ARG A 119 4.76 -1.05 11.56
N TYR A 120 4.93 0.10 12.19
CA TYR A 120 5.30 1.31 11.48
C TYR A 120 6.74 1.22 10.98
N CYS A 121 6.92 1.47 9.69
CA CYS A 121 8.21 1.71 9.06
C CYS A 121 8.12 2.96 8.19
N TRP A 122 9.24 3.58 7.87
CA TRP A 122 9.26 4.84 7.14
C TRP A 122 10.45 4.93 6.20
N ASN A 123 10.25 5.61 5.07
CA ASN A 123 11.28 5.87 4.08
C ASN A 123 11.61 7.38 4.05
N THR A 124 12.89 7.71 4.02
CA THR A 124 13.34 9.11 4.06
C THR A 124 13.40 9.78 2.70
N GLU A 125 13.13 9.07 1.61
CA GLU A 125 13.24 9.53 0.22
C GLU A 125 14.66 9.93 -0.22
N ALA A 126 15.52 10.39 0.71
CA ALA A 126 16.85 10.91 0.38
C ALA A 126 17.80 10.91 1.59
N THR A 127 19.09 10.99 1.33
CA THR A 127 20.15 11.00 2.34
C THR A 127 20.37 12.36 3.02
N TRP A 128 20.07 13.47 2.35
CA TRP A 128 20.43 14.83 2.79
C TRP A 128 20.09 15.12 4.25
N ALA A 129 18.85 14.88 4.65
CA ALA A 129 18.40 15.16 6.01
C ALA A 129 18.94 14.18 7.03
N VAL A 130 19.14 12.90 6.64
CA VAL A 130 19.67 11.82 7.48
C VAL A 130 21.15 12.04 7.77
N ALA A 131 21.94 12.30 6.73
CA ALA A 131 23.37 12.58 6.88
C ALA A 131 23.60 13.81 7.79
N ALA A 132 22.85 14.89 7.55
CA ALA A 132 22.94 16.09 8.38
C ALA A 132 22.51 15.83 9.84
N TYR A 133 21.49 14.99 10.07
CA TYR A 133 21.07 14.60 11.42
C TYR A 133 22.17 13.79 12.14
N LEU A 134 22.71 12.76 11.50
CA LEU A 134 23.75 11.94 12.09
C LEU A 134 25.03 12.75 12.37
N LYS A 135 25.43 13.64 11.46
CA LYS A 135 26.58 14.54 11.66
C LYS A 135 26.33 15.51 12.84
N LYS A 136 25.14 16.09 12.93
CA LYS A 136 24.79 17.04 14.00
C LYS A 136 24.74 16.41 15.38
N TYR A 137 24.17 15.23 15.48
CA TYR A 137 23.95 14.52 16.74
C TYR A 137 24.97 13.40 16.98
N ALA A 138 26.13 13.46 16.31
CA ALA A 138 27.18 12.46 16.46
C ALA A 138 27.50 12.20 17.95
N ALA A 139 27.73 10.93 18.29
CA ALA A 139 28.00 10.47 19.64
C ALA A 139 26.93 10.79 20.70
N THR A 140 25.71 11.03 20.29
CA THR A 140 24.54 11.17 21.20
C THR A 140 23.59 10.00 21.04
N GLU A 141 22.73 9.79 22.06
CA GLU A 141 21.65 8.80 22.03
C GLU A 141 20.71 8.96 20.85
N LYS A 142 20.49 10.20 20.39
CA LYS A 142 19.67 10.48 19.20
C LYS A 142 20.23 9.86 17.92
N ALA A 143 21.53 10.00 17.71
CA ALA A 143 22.17 9.39 16.56
C ALA A 143 22.13 7.86 16.65
N GLU A 144 22.43 7.28 17.81
CA GLU A 144 22.40 5.83 17.98
C GLU A 144 20.99 5.25 17.81
N ARG A 145 19.97 5.94 18.30
CA ARG A 145 18.56 5.54 18.09
C ARG A 145 18.21 5.50 16.60
N LEU A 146 18.63 6.49 15.80
CA LEU A 146 18.40 6.50 14.36
C LEU A 146 19.20 5.39 13.66
N LYS A 147 20.48 5.24 13.99
CA LYS A 147 21.34 4.17 13.43
C LYS A 147 20.73 2.79 13.71
N GLN A 148 20.26 2.56 14.92
CA GLN A 148 19.61 1.29 15.26
C GLN A 148 18.34 1.07 14.44
N ALA A 149 17.48 2.08 14.29
CA ALA A 149 16.27 1.98 13.49
C ALA A 149 16.56 1.70 12.00
N ILE A 150 17.67 2.20 11.48
CA ILE A 150 18.12 1.88 10.11
C ILE A 150 18.61 0.42 10.04
N ARG A 151 19.42 -0.04 11.02
CA ARG A 151 19.85 -1.46 11.08
C ARG A 151 18.69 -2.43 11.15
N ASP A 152 17.65 -2.08 11.88
CA ASP A 152 16.45 -2.90 12.07
C ASP A 152 15.47 -2.83 10.89
N GLY A 153 15.78 -2.05 9.84
CA GLY A 153 14.90 -1.86 8.69
C GLY A 153 13.60 -1.10 8.98
N ILE A 154 13.54 -0.41 10.12
CA ILE A 154 12.39 0.43 10.53
C ILE A 154 12.42 1.74 9.74
N ILE A 155 13.59 2.34 9.61
CA ILE A 155 13.84 3.52 8.80
C ILE A 155 14.67 3.10 7.58
N ASN A 156 14.08 3.21 6.40
CA ASN A 156 14.80 3.06 5.14
C ASN A 156 15.34 4.41 4.67
N VAL A 157 16.51 4.38 4.08
CA VAL A 157 17.17 5.56 3.52
C VAL A 157 17.45 5.29 2.05
N ASP A 158 16.82 6.07 1.16
CA ASP A 158 17.16 6.02 -0.26
C ASP A 158 18.49 6.71 -0.52
N MET A 159 19.28 6.14 -1.45
CA MET A 159 20.69 6.48 -1.66
C MET A 159 20.90 7.87 -2.26
N SER A 160 19.94 8.43 -2.99
CA SER A 160 20.10 9.73 -3.64
C SER A 160 20.20 10.86 -2.61
N LEU A 161 21.00 11.88 -2.92
CA LEU A 161 21.12 13.08 -2.07
C LEU A 161 19.78 13.78 -1.87
N GLY A 162 18.96 13.83 -2.91
CA GLY A 162 17.65 14.45 -2.96
C GLY A 162 16.92 14.03 -4.22
N SER A 163 15.74 14.58 -4.47
CA SER A 163 15.05 14.42 -5.75
C SER A 163 15.81 15.23 -6.82
N ILE A 164 16.53 14.54 -7.71
CA ILE A 164 17.41 15.12 -8.70
C ILE A 164 16.95 14.74 -10.10
N LEU A 165 16.83 15.75 -10.97
CA LEU A 165 16.55 15.55 -12.39
C LEU A 165 17.83 15.09 -13.12
N THR A 166 18.02 13.78 -13.20
CA THR A 166 19.25 13.18 -13.76
C THR A 166 19.52 13.58 -15.20
N GLY A 167 18.46 13.87 -15.99
CA GLY A 167 18.58 14.27 -17.39
C GLY A 167 19.23 15.63 -17.64
N ILE A 168 19.32 16.48 -16.60
CA ILE A 168 19.96 17.81 -16.68
C ILE A 168 21.20 17.91 -15.77
N SER A 169 21.52 16.88 -15.03
CA SER A 169 22.68 16.84 -14.15
C SER A 169 23.95 16.59 -14.96
N ARG A 170 25.05 17.16 -14.50
CA ARG A 170 26.38 16.89 -15.06
C ARG A 170 26.89 15.54 -14.60
N GLN A 171 27.80 14.96 -15.36
CA GLN A 171 28.40 13.66 -15.01
C GLN A 171 29.03 13.67 -13.61
N GLU A 172 29.72 14.74 -13.25
CA GLU A 172 30.35 14.92 -11.94
C GLU A 172 29.30 14.94 -10.81
N GLU A 173 28.19 15.65 -10.99
CA GLU A 173 27.09 15.67 -10.01
C GLU A 173 26.49 14.27 -9.82
N LEU A 174 26.32 13.51 -10.91
CA LEU A 174 25.81 12.14 -10.84
C LEU A 174 26.78 11.18 -10.15
N MET A 175 28.08 11.42 -10.25
CA MET A 175 29.08 10.62 -9.52
C MET A 175 29.01 10.84 -8.01
N HIS A 176 28.70 12.06 -7.58
CA HIS A 176 28.66 12.44 -6.16
C HIS A 176 27.29 12.35 -5.51
N ILE A 177 26.26 11.98 -6.25
CA ILE A 177 24.87 11.89 -5.73
C ILE A 177 24.74 10.86 -4.59
N PHE A 178 25.65 9.89 -4.52
CA PHE A 178 25.64 8.78 -3.56
C PHE A 178 26.68 8.90 -2.44
N ASP A 179 27.45 9.99 -2.37
CA ASP A 179 28.51 10.15 -1.36
C ASP A 179 27.98 10.06 0.08
N ASP A 180 26.86 10.74 0.37
CA ASP A 180 26.22 10.64 1.69
C ASP A 180 25.65 9.24 1.96
N ALA A 181 25.20 8.51 0.92
CA ALA A 181 24.75 7.15 1.07
C ALA A 181 25.87 6.19 1.48
N HIS A 182 27.02 6.29 0.82
CA HIS A 182 28.21 5.52 1.20
C HIS A 182 28.66 5.84 2.62
N TRP A 183 28.73 7.13 2.97
CA TRP A 183 29.06 7.55 4.32
C TRP A 183 28.07 7.02 5.38
N ILE A 184 26.76 7.06 5.11
CA ILE A 184 25.74 6.51 6.02
C ILE A 184 25.89 4.99 6.13
N SER A 185 26.14 4.29 5.01
CA SER A 185 26.34 2.84 4.99
C SER A 185 27.51 2.44 5.90
N ASP A 186 28.63 3.14 5.79
CA ASP A 186 29.82 2.90 6.63
C ASP A 186 29.55 3.22 8.10
N GLU A 187 28.91 4.36 8.37
CA GLU A 187 28.62 4.84 9.73
C GLU A 187 27.60 3.96 10.47
N VAL A 188 26.63 3.41 9.74
CA VAL A 188 25.57 2.56 10.30
C VAL A 188 25.93 1.08 10.25
N GLY A 189 26.75 0.66 9.30
CA GLY A 189 27.13 -0.73 9.07
C GLY A 189 26.05 -1.53 8.32
N VAL A 190 25.31 -0.87 7.41
CA VAL A 190 24.31 -1.50 6.53
C VAL A 190 24.49 -1.04 5.10
N GLU A 191 24.12 -1.88 4.15
CA GLU A 191 24.10 -1.52 2.73
C GLU A 191 22.81 -0.79 2.40
N LEU A 192 22.90 0.42 1.84
CA LEU A 192 21.79 1.11 1.21
C LEU A 192 21.75 0.70 -0.26
N ASN A 193 20.61 0.24 -0.76
CA ASN A 193 20.50 -0.38 -2.08
C ASN A 193 19.25 0.07 -2.87
N THR A 194 18.58 1.10 -2.41
CA THR A 194 17.41 1.69 -3.08
C THR A 194 17.67 3.16 -3.37
N ALA A 195 17.15 3.66 -4.49
CA ALA A 195 17.20 5.07 -4.83
C ALA A 195 15.89 5.47 -5.52
N MET A 196 15.29 6.56 -5.08
CA MET A 196 14.19 7.18 -5.79
C MET A 196 14.77 8.23 -6.75
N MET A 197 14.35 8.13 -8.01
CA MET A 197 14.79 9.03 -9.08
C MET A 197 13.56 9.57 -9.81
N SER A 198 13.59 10.83 -10.19
CA SER A 198 12.56 11.55 -10.94
C SER A 198 13.08 12.05 -12.28
#